data_788e5df85a5300231dcc4321bdc680ed
#
_entry.id   788e5df85a5300231dcc4321bdc680ed
#
_cell.length_a   1.000
_cell.length_b   1.000
_cell.length_c   1.000
_cell.angle_alpha   90.00
_cell.angle_beta   90.00
_cell.angle_gamma   90.00
#
_symmetry.space_group_name_H-M   'P 1'
#
loop_
_entity.id
_entity.type
_entity.pdbx_description
1 polymer ?
#
loop_
_entity_poly.entity_id
_entity_poly.type
_entity_poly.pdbx_seq_one_letter_code
_entity_poly.pdbx_strand_id
1 'polypeptide(L)'
;MPFYLYGMSASSSAITLSGIFIYPVKSLGGISLPAAELTPRGLRHDRRWLIVDARNRFMTQREHAEMALLAVEPAYNGFLLRHRQRPELLPLYMPFEAQPDKTLFVTIWDDMVWAWRGTPEADAWLSEALGQPCKLVYMSDMVRRDVEPDKPELNPAGTVVSFADGYPYLLATEESLAKLNAQLEEPVPMNRFRPNLVVSGALADAELSWAGFSIAGQPFRSVRGCGRCIVTTIDQATAQQNPAGEPLRTLATYRKPDRKVLFGQNVTGPASGRIEVGDAVVLG
;
A
#
# COMPACT_ATOMS: atom_id res chain seq x y z
N MET A 1 49.50 -6.47 34.45
CA MET A 1 48.97 -6.64 33.07
C MET A 1 47.61 -5.98 33.01
N PRO A 2 47.41 -4.88 32.27
CA PRO A 2 46.11 -4.27 32.14
C PRO A 2 45.30 -4.99 31.02
N PHE A 3 44.09 -5.46 31.37
CA PHE A 3 43.11 -5.97 30.42
C PHE A 3 42.53 -4.80 29.64
N TYR A 4 42.85 -4.72 28.37
CA TYR A 4 42.14 -3.87 27.41
C TYR A 4 40.79 -4.52 27.10
N LEU A 5 39.73 -3.93 27.62
CA LEU A 5 38.35 -4.17 27.14
C LEU A 5 38.19 -3.50 25.77
N TYR A 6 38.24 -4.28 24.71
CA TYR A 6 37.78 -3.86 23.39
C TYR A 6 36.26 -3.70 23.47
N GLY A 7 35.84 -2.46 23.64
CA GLY A 7 34.45 -2.10 23.44
C GLY A 7 34.10 -2.28 21.94
N MET A 8 33.42 -3.34 21.60
CA MET A 8 32.74 -3.44 20.32
C MET A 8 31.65 -2.38 20.32
N SER A 9 31.93 -1.21 19.73
CA SER A 9 30.92 -0.26 19.33
C SER A 9 30.05 -0.95 18.26
N ALA A 10 28.90 -1.41 18.64
CA ALA A 10 27.85 -1.77 17.65
C ALA A 10 27.52 -0.46 16.91
N SER A 11 28.02 -0.32 15.69
CA SER A 11 27.58 0.72 14.78
C SER A 11 26.08 0.50 14.57
N SER A 12 25.24 1.29 15.25
CA SER A 12 23.83 1.33 14.91
C SER A 12 23.76 1.86 13.49
N SER A 13 23.45 1.00 12.53
CA SER A 13 23.15 1.45 11.17
C SER A 13 22.05 2.51 11.25
N ALA A 14 22.26 3.64 10.58
CA ALA A 14 21.22 4.67 10.52
C ALA A 14 19.97 4.08 9.86
N ILE A 15 18.81 4.36 10.43
CA ILE A 15 17.53 3.95 9.82
C ILE A 15 17.32 4.84 8.60
N THR A 16 17.06 4.23 7.45
CA THR A 16 16.87 4.93 6.19
C THR A 16 15.62 4.46 5.45
N LEU A 17 15.04 5.33 4.66
CA LEU A 17 13.95 5.01 3.73
C LEU A 17 14.53 4.20 2.57
N SER A 18 14.31 2.88 2.54
CA SER A 18 14.86 1.99 1.52
C SER A 18 13.92 1.77 0.33
N GLY A 19 12.64 2.13 0.46
CA GLY A 19 11.69 1.99 -0.65
C GLY A 19 10.46 2.87 -0.51
N ILE A 20 10.01 3.39 -1.65
CA ILE A 20 8.77 4.17 -1.79
C ILE A 20 7.91 3.49 -2.85
N PHE A 21 6.64 3.22 -2.53
CA PHE A 21 5.73 2.55 -3.45
C PHE A 21 4.38 3.26 -3.48
N ILE A 22 3.86 3.46 -4.68
CA ILE A 22 2.47 3.85 -4.90
C ILE A 22 1.72 2.72 -5.61
N TYR A 23 0.42 2.68 -5.39
CA TYR A 23 -0.50 1.75 -6.01
C TYR A 23 -1.61 2.56 -6.69
N PRO A 24 -1.41 3.06 -7.90
CA PRO A 24 -2.36 4.01 -8.52
C PRO A 24 -3.80 3.49 -8.53
N VAL A 25 -3.98 2.19 -8.77
CA VAL A 25 -5.29 1.51 -8.74
C VAL A 25 -5.36 0.59 -7.51
N LYS A 26 -6.43 0.73 -6.72
CA LYS A 26 -6.69 -0.19 -5.58
C LYS A 26 -6.68 -1.64 -6.05
N SER A 27 -6.03 -2.50 -5.28
CA SER A 27 -5.89 -3.95 -5.53
C SER A 27 -5.08 -4.37 -6.75
N LEU A 28 -4.52 -3.45 -7.55
CA LEU A 28 -3.59 -3.80 -8.63
C LEU A 28 -2.12 -3.69 -8.19
N GLY A 29 -1.20 -3.95 -9.10
CA GLY A 29 0.24 -3.84 -8.89
C GLY A 29 0.68 -2.45 -8.39
N GLY A 30 1.87 -2.37 -7.80
CA GLY A 30 2.49 -1.13 -7.34
C GLY A 30 3.63 -0.67 -8.24
N ILE A 31 3.98 0.60 -8.15
CA ILE A 31 5.12 1.25 -8.79
C ILE A 31 6.12 1.64 -7.71
N SER A 32 7.38 1.24 -7.86
CA SER A 32 8.49 1.74 -7.06
C SER A 32 8.91 3.11 -7.57
N LEU A 33 9.13 4.05 -6.65
CA LEU A 33 9.55 5.41 -6.96
C LEU A 33 10.87 5.74 -6.27
N PRO A 34 11.78 6.48 -6.91
CA PRO A 34 12.98 7.01 -6.25
C PRO A 34 12.66 8.15 -5.29
N ALA A 35 11.56 8.87 -5.53
CA ALA A 35 11.08 9.96 -4.70
C ALA A 35 9.59 10.15 -4.87
N ALA A 36 8.91 10.74 -3.88
CA ALA A 36 7.48 11.00 -3.95
C ALA A 36 7.09 12.30 -3.25
N GLU A 37 6.04 12.95 -3.77
CA GLU A 37 5.39 14.09 -3.14
C GLU A 37 4.39 13.60 -2.09
N LEU A 38 4.36 14.30 -0.96
CA LEU A 38 3.40 14.10 0.13
C LEU A 38 2.18 14.97 -0.13
N THR A 39 1.01 14.43 0.14
CA THR A 39 -0.29 15.09 0.01
C THR A 39 -1.14 14.81 1.24
N PRO A 40 -2.25 15.53 1.45
CA PRO A 40 -3.17 15.22 2.54
C PRO A 40 -3.72 13.79 2.52
N ARG A 41 -3.62 13.08 1.38
CA ARG A 41 -4.14 11.73 1.16
C ARG A 41 -3.07 10.64 1.16
N GLY A 42 -1.83 10.98 1.48
CA GLY A 42 -0.67 10.08 1.38
C GLY A 42 0.26 10.47 0.23
N LEU A 43 0.94 9.49 -0.35
CA LEU A 43 1.78 9.74 -1.53
C LEU A 43 0.91 10.15 -2.72
N ARG A 44 1.41 11.14 -3.49
CA ARG A 44 0.72 11.59 -4.70
C ARG A 44 0.44 10.39 -5.61
N HIS A 45 -0.76 10.34 -6.19
CA HIS A 45 -1.28 9.29 -7.07
C HIS A 45 -1.55 7.93 -6.41
N ASP A 46 -1.36 7.77 -5.09
CA ASP A 46 -1.63 6.51 -4.42
C ASP A 46 -3.13 6.25 -4.29
N ARG A 47 -3.60 5.08 -4.77
CA ARG A 47 -4.99 4.59 -4.72
C ARG A 47 -6.05 5.62 -5.16
N ARG A 48 -5.71 6.43 -6.19
CA ARG A 48 -6.66 7.40 -6.75
C ARG A 48 -7.70 6.74 -7.67
N TRP A 49 -7.39 5.57 -8.21
CA TRP A 49 -8.25 4.77 -9.06
C TRP A 49 -8.80 3.55 -8.34
N LEU A 50 -10.04 3.16 -8.71
CA LEU A 50 -10.74 2.02 -8.16
C LEU A 50 -11.49 1.28 -9.27
N ILE A 51 -11.44 -0.05 -9.26
CA ILE A 51 -12.30 -0.87 -10.11
C ILE A 51 -13.56 -1.20 -9.32
N VAL A 52 -14.71 -1.00 -9.95
CA VAL A 52 -16.03 -1.32 -9.41
C VAL A 52 -16.80 -2.27 -10.32
N ASP A 53 -17.64 -3.10 -9.72
CA ASP A 53 -18.53 -4.01 -10.44
C ASP A 53 -19.70 -3.27 -11.14
N ALA A 54 -20.59 -4.02 -11.78
CA ALA A 54 -21.78 -3.47 -12.45
C ALA A 54 -22.71 -2.69 -11.50
N ARG A 55 -22.66 -2.98 -10.19
CA ARG A 55 -23.45 -2.33 -9.13
C ARG A 55 -22.70 -1.17 -8.45
N ASN A 56 -21.57 -0.75 -9.00
CA ASN A 56 -20.65 0.27 -8.44
C ASN A 56 -20.07 -0.09 -7.06
N ARG A 57 -19.93 -1.37 -6.74
CA ARG A 57 -19.25 -1.84 -5.54
C ARG A 57 -17.78 -2.12 -5.86
N PHE A 58 -16.89 -1.76 -4.96
CA PHE A 58 -15.46 -1.94 -5.13
C PHE A 58 -15.06 -3.42 -5.30
N MET A 59 -14.15 -3.67 -6.22
CA MET A 59 -13.54 -4.98 -6.44
C MET A 59 -12.18 -5.07 -5.76
N THR A 60 -11.86 -6.24 -5.21
CA THR A 60 -10.60 -6.47 -4.49
C THR A 60 -10.01 -7.84 -4.78
N GLN A 61 -8.70 -7.98 -4.59
CA GLN A 61 -8.03 -9.29 -4.64
C GLN A 61 -8.58 -10.29 -3.59
N ARG A 62 -9.35 -9.86 -2.58
CA ARG A 62 -9.97 -10.80 -1.62
C ARG A 62 -11.02 -11.70 -2.28
N GLU A 63 -11.73 -11.15 -3.26
CA GLU A 63 -12.80 -11.82 -4.00
C GLU A 63 -12.36 -12.20 -5.42
N HIS A 64 -11.38 -11.47 -5.96
CA HIS A 64 -10.91 -11.52 -7.34
C HIS A 64 -9.37 -11.59 -7.34
N ALA A 65 -8.81 -12.76 -7.01
CA ALA A 65 -7.37 -12.95 -6.94
C ALA A 65 -6.66 -12.61 -8.28
N GLU A 66 -7.35 -12.83 -9.41
CA GLU A 66 -6.89 -12.52 -10.77
C GLU A 66 -6.54 -11.05 -10.98
N MET A 67 -7.04 -10.13 -10.15
CA MET A 67 -6.61 -8.72 -10.18
C MET A 67 -5.10 -8.56 -9.94
N ALA A 68 -4.44 -9.52 -9.28
CA ALA A 68 -2.99 -9.52 -9.11
C ALA A 68 -2.23 -9.69 -10.44
N LEU A 69 -2.87 -10.28 -11.46
CA LEU A 69 -2.28 -10.42 -12.80
C LEU A 69 -2.22 -9.09 -13.57
N LEU A 70 -2.90 -8.05 -13.10
CA LEU A 70 -2.86 -6.73 -13.72
C LEU A 70 -1.64 -5.96 -13.18
N ALA A 71 -0.54 -6.02 -13.93
CA ALA A 71 0.66 -5.24 -13.66
C ALA A 71 0.41 -3.75 -13.90
N VAL A 72 1.04 -2.92 -13.07
CA VAL A 72 1.04 -1.46 -13.24
C VAL A 72 2.49 -1.04 -13.47
N GLU A 73 2.77 -0.49 -14.64
CA GLU A 73 4.11 -0.08 -15.07
C GLU A 73 4.16 1.44 -15.21
N PRO A 74 5.23 2.12 -14.79
CA PRO A 74 5.32 3.58 -14.93
C PRO A 74 5.37 3.99 -16.40
N ALA A 75 4.68 5.10 -16.72
CA ALA A 75 4.71 5.74 -18.02
C ALA A 75 4.75 7.26 -17.85
N TYR A 76 5.02 8.00 -18.95
CA TYR A 76 5.02 9.46 -18.90
C TYR A 76 3.65 10.02 -18.46
N ASN A 77 3.62 10.79 -17.38
CA ASN A 77 2.41 11.36 -16.76
C ASN A 77 1.28 10.34 -16.47
N GLY A 78 1.64 9.06 -16.26
CA GLY A 78 0.65 8.02 -16.05
C GLY A 78 1.28 6.66 -15.82
N PHE A 79 0.53 5.63 -16.15
CA PHE A 79 0.94 4.23 -16.03
C PHE A 79 0.30 3.38 -17.12
N LEU A 80 0.92 2.22 -17.38
CA LEU A 80 0.36 1.18 -18.24
C LEU A 80 -0.23 0.08 -17.37
N LEU A 81 -1.42 -0.37 -17.72
CA LEU A 81 -1.98 -1.64 -17.26
C LEU A 81 -1.65 -2.73 -18.26
N ARG A 82 -1.07 -3.82 -17.78
CA ARG A 82 -0.73 -5.00 -18.58
C ARG A 82 -1.19 -6.27 -17.89
N HIS A 83 -1.81 -7.17 -18.65
CA HIS A 83 -2.15 -8.48 -18.10
C HIS A 83 -0.95 -9.44 -18.23
N ARG A 84 -0.46 -9.99 -17.11
CA ARG A 84 0.78 -10.79 -17.04
C ARG A 84 0.73 -12.09 -17.84
N GLN A 85 -0.46 -12.67 -17.99
CA GLN A 85 -0.67 -13.98 -18.63
C GLN A 85 -1.41 -13.89 -19.98
N ARG A 86 -1.78 -12.68 -20.42
CA ARG A 86 -2.51 -12.46 -21.68
C ARG A 86 -1.76 -11.42 -22.53
N PRO A 87 -0.67 -11.84 -23.20
CA PRO A 87 0.15 -10.93 -24.02
C PRO A 87 -0.60 -10.39 -25.24
N GLU A 88 -1.65 -11.07 -25.69
CA GLU A 88 -2.52 -10.62 -26.77
C GLU A 88 -3.37 -9.40 -26.38
N LEU A 89 -3.61 -9.18 -25.08
CA LEU A 89 -4.29 -8.01 -24.58
C LEU A 89 -3.31 -6.84 -24.51
N LEU A 90 -3.38 -5.93 -25.48
CA LEU A 90 -2.47 -4.79 -25.57
C LEU A 90 -2.51 -3.95 -24.29
N PRO A 91 -1.37 -3.39 -23.86
CA PRO A 91 -1.33 -2.55 -22.67
C PRO A 91 -2.24 -1.33 -22.79
N LEU A 92 -2.96 -1.02 -21.72
CA LEU A 92 -3.78 0.17 -21.61
C LEU A 92 -3.02 1.29 -20.91
N TYR A 93 -2.87 2.43 -21.56
CA TYR A 93 -2.36 3.63 -20.92
C TYR A 93 -3.44 4.31 -20.06
N MET A 94 -3.06 4.67 -18.84
CA MET A 94 -3.89 5.43 -17.91
C MET A 94 -3.14 6.67 -17.42
N PRO A 95 -3.74 7.85 -17.44
CA PRO A 95 -3.16 9.03 -16.79
C PRO A 95 -3.23 8.87 -15.27
N PHE A 96 -2.30 9.51 -14.54
CA PHE A 96 -2.39 9.55 -13.08
C PHE A 96 -3.64 10.29 -12.59
N GLU A 97 -4.07 11.31 -13.30
CA GLU A 97 -5.24 12.13 -12.97
C GLU A 97 -6.28 12.02 -14.07
N ALA A 98 -7.52 11.74 -13.67
CA ALA A 98 -8.63 11.70 -14.62
C ALA A 98 -9.06 13.11 -15.02
N GLN A 99 -9.54 13.25 -16.25
CA GLN A 99 -10.34 14.42 -16.63
C GLN A 99 -11.75 14.30 -16.01
N PRO A 100 -12.35 15.42 -15.56
CA PRO A 100 -13.73 15.42 -15.10
C PRO A 100 -14.68 14.87 -16.17
N ASP A 101 -15.44 13.86 -15.80
CA ASP A 101 -16.49 13.24 -16.63
C ASP A 101 -17.70 12.90 -15.74
N LYS A 102 -18.53 11.97 -16.19
CA LYS A 102 -19.70 11.51 -15.44
C LYS A 102 -19.30 11.05 -14.03
N THR A 103 -20.04 11.53 -13.04
CA THR A 103 -19.89 11.10 -11.64
C THR A 103 -20.75 9.87 -11.38
N LEU A 104 -20.17 8.97 -10.60
CA LEU A 104 -20.84 7.78 -10.08
C LEU A 104 -20.78 7.81 -8.55
N PHE A 105 -21.85 7.30 -7.93
CA PHE A 105 -21.79 6.92 -6.52
C PHE A 105 -21.22 5.52 -6.43
N VAL A 106 -20.14 5.35 -5.66
CA VAL A 106 -19.46 4.06 -5.51
C VAL A 106 -19.39 3.68 -4.04
N THR A 107 -19.51 2.39 -3.76
CA THR A 107 -19.38 1.85 -2.41
C THR A 107 -17.98 1.28 -2.22
N ILE A 108 -17.29 1.71 -1.16
CA ILE A 108 -16.02 1.17 -0.72
C ILE A 108 -16.08 0.91 0.79
N TRP A 109 -16.03 -0.35 1.21
CA TRP A 109 -16.35 -0.80 2.56
C TRP A 109 -17.75 -0.29 2.98
N ASP A 110 -17.85 0.43 4.09
CA ASP A 110 -19.09 1.04 4.59
C ASP A 110 -19.29 2.46 4.04
N ASP A 111 -18.33 2.99 3.29
CA ASP A 111 -18.39 4.34 2.73
C ASP A 111 -19.10 4.36 1.37
N MET A 112 -19.85 5.42 1.12
CA MET A 112 -20.38 5.78 -0.19
C MET A 112 -19.78 7.11 -0.60
N VAL A 113 -19.07 7.13 -1.73
CA VAL A 113 -18.38 8.33 -2.20
C VAL A 113 -18.63 8.61 -3.67
N TRP A 114 -18.55 9.89 -4.05
CA TRP A 114 -18.57 10.29 -5.46
C TRP A 114 -17.23 9.95 -6.11
N ALA A 115 -17.27 9.49 -7.34
CA ALA A 115 -16.09 9.25 -8.16
C ALA A 115 -16.37 9.63 -9.61
N TRP A 116 -15.35 10.10 -10.34
CA TRP A 116 -15.44 10.30 -11.78
C TRP A 116 -15.28 8.98 -12.50
N ARG A 117 -16.10 8.72 -13.49
CA ARG A 117 -15.95 7.55 -14.34
C ARG A 117 -14.68 7.69 -15.18
N GLY A 118 -13.95 6.61 -15.35
CA GLY A 118 -12.88 6.49 -16.34
C GLY A 118 -13.44 6.43 -17.77
N THR A 119 -12.57 6.15 -18.72
CA THR A 119 -12.97 6.09 -20.13
C THR A 119 -13.69 4.76 -20.47
N PRO A 120 -14.56 4.74 -21.48
CA PRO A 120 -15.19 3.50 -21.96
C PRO A 120 -14.16 2.44 -22.39
N GLU A 121 -13.01 2.86 -22.93
CA GLU A 121 -11.92 1.97 -23.34
C GLU A 121 -11.30 1.28 -22.12
N ALA A 122 -11.12 2.01 -21.01
CA ALA A 122 -10.63 1.43 -19.75
C ALA A 122 -11.62 0.42 -19.17
N ASP A 123 -12.93 0.74 -19.21
CA ASP A 123 -13.97 -0.17 -18.74
C ASP A 123 -14.01 -1.46 -19.60
N ALA A 124 -13.90 -1.32 -20.93
CA ALA A 124 -13.88 -2.46 -21.84
C ALA A 124 -12.64 -3.33 -21.63
N TRP A 125 -11.47 -2.72 -21.58
CA TRP A 125 -10.20 -3.42 -21.34
C TRP A 125 -10.20 -4.20 -20.02
N LEU A 126 -10.62 -3.55 -18.93
CA LEU A 126 -10.69 -4.17 -17.61
C LEU A 126 -11.73 -5.28 -17.55
N SER A 127 -12.89 -5.08 -18.19
CA SER A 127 -13.93 -6.12 -18.25
C SER A 127 -13.45 -7.35 -19.02
N GLU A 128 -12.70 -7.17 -20.10
CA GLU A 128 -12.07 -8.26 -20.84
C GLU A 128 -10.97 -8.93 -20.01
N ALA A 129 -10.10 -8.14 -19.37
CA ALA A 129 -8.99 -8.65 -18.58
C ALA A 129 -9.44 -9.48 -17.35
N LEU A 130 -10.55 -9.08 -16.71
CA LEU A 130 -11.11 -9.72 -15.51
C LEU A 130 -12.27 -10.69 -15.84
N GLY A 131 -12.67 -10.81 -17.10
CA GLY A 131 -13.74 -11.73 -17.52
C GLY A 131 -15.13 -11.38 -17.00
N GLN A 132 -15.35 -10.14 -16.52
CA GLN A 132 -16.65 -9.70 -16.00
C GLN A 132 -16.85 -8.19 -16.18
N PRO A 133 -18.09 -7.72 -16.34
CA PRO A 133 -18.38 -6.29 -16.47
C PRO A 133 -17.89 -5.50 -15.25
N CYS A 134 -17.03 -4.54 -15.49
CA CYS A 134 -16.53 -3.63 -14.46
C CYS A 134 -16.27 -2.24 -15.03
N LYS A 135 -16.04 -1.28 -14.15
CA LYS A 135 -15.76 0.11 -14.49
C LYS A 135 -14.57 0.60 -13.69
N LEU A 136 -13.81 1.52 -14.27
CA LEU A 136 -12.75 2.22 -13.59
C LEU A 136 -13.26 3.60 -13.15
N VAL A 137 -12.99 3.97 -11.90
CA VAL A 137 -13.40 5.25 -11.33
C VAL A 137 -12.26 5.95 -10.61
N TYR A 138 -12.30 7.28 -10.58
CA TYR A 138 -11.27 8.15 -10.02
C TYR A 138 -11.82 9.01 -8.88
N MET A 139 -11.10 9.07 -7.77
CA MET A 139 -11.44 9.99 -6.67
C MET A 139 -10.76 11.34 -6.90
N SER A 140 -11.54 12.38 -7.16
CA SER A 140 -11.04 13.76 -7.29
C SER A 140 -10.66 14.34 -5.91
N ASP A 141 -9.89 15.45 -5.90
CA ASP A 141 -9.53 16.14 -4.66
C ASP A 141 -10.72 16.80 -3.97
N MET A 142 -11.81 17.02 -4.70
CA MET A 142 -13.06 17.58 -4.15
C MET A 142 -13.82 16.59 -3.25
N VAL A 143 -13.55 15.28 -3.37
CA VAL A 143 -14.22 14.25 -2.57
C VAL A 143 -13.48 14.06 -1.27
N ARG A 144 -14.18 14.15 -0.15
CA ARG A 144 -13.62 13.91 1.18
C ARG A 144 -14.00 12.51 1.66
N ARG A 145 -13.01 11.73 2.08
CA ARG A 145 -13.16 10.45 2.77
C ARG A 145 -12.24 10.45 3.97
N ASP A 146 -12.83 10.57 5.14
CA ASP A 146 -12.10 10.67 6.41
C ASP A 146 -11.57 9.29 6.86
N VAL A 147 -10.41 9.31 7.52
CA VAL A 147 -9.87 8.14 8.20
C VAL A 147 -10.59 7.95 9.53
N GLU A 148 -11.16 6.75 9.76
CA GLU A 148 -11.79 6.37 11.04
C GLU A 148 -12.73 7.48 11.59
N PRO A 149 -13.78 7.90 10.86
CA PRO A 149 -14.62 9.05 11.23
C PRO A 149 -15.27 8.88 12.59
N ASP A 150 -15.55 7.63 12.99
CA ASP A 150 -16.18 7.30 14.28
C ASP A 150 -15.17 7.15 15.44
N LYS A 151 -13.86 7.33 15.16
CA LYS A 151 -12.77 7.16 16.13
C LYS A 151 -11.76 8.30 16.01
N PRO A 152 -12.12 9.52 16.41
CA PRO A 152 -11.25 10.70 16.27
C PRO A 152 -9.92 10.56 17.01
N GLU A 153 -9.84 9.72 18.04
CA GLU A 153 -8.60 9.41 18.74
C GLU A 153 -7.56 8.71 17.84
N LEU A 154 -8.02 8.01 16.80
CA LEU A 154 -7.18 7.37 15.78
C LEU A 154 -6.87 8.29 14.58
N ASN A 155 -7.54 9.45 14.52
CA ASN A 155 -7.31 10.46 13.47
C ASN A 155 -7.48 11.89 13.99
N PRO A 156 -6.68 12.33 14.96
CA PRO A 156 -6.81 13.64 15.58
C PRO A 156 -6.56 14.82 14.62
N ALA A 157 -5.85 14.57 13.50
CA ALA A 157 -5.55 15.60 12.51
C ALA A 157 -6.61 15.73 11.40
N GLY A 158 -7.68 14.93 11.43
CA GLY A 158 -8.69 14.92 10.37
C GLY A 158 -8.12 14.47 9.01
N THR A 159 -7.21 13.51 9.02
CA THR A 159 -6.57 12.96 7.83
C THR A 159 -7.60 12.31 6.90
N VAL A 160 -7.41 12.50 5.62
CA VAL A 160 -8.25 11.92 4.57
C VAL A 160 -7.48 10.87 3.77
N VAL A 161 -8.21 9.97 3.11
CA VAL A 161 -7.64 8.99 2.19
C VAL A 161 -8.35 9.02 0.85
N SER A 162 -7.70 8.44 -0.16
CA SER A 162 -8.35 8.10 -1.42
C SER A 162 -9.04 6.73 -1.28
N PHE A 163 -8.81 5.80 -2.21
CA PHE A 163 -9.37 4.45 -2.11
C PHE A 163 -8.51 3.47 -1.28
N ALA A 164 -7.55 3.98 -0.48
CA ALA A 164 -6.84 3.15 0.49
C ALA A 164 -7.80 2.50 1.50
N ASP A 165 -7.40 1.40 2.14
CA ASP A 165 -8.28 0.66 3.05
C ASP A 165 -8.61 1.46 4.31
N GLY A 166 -7.64 2.08 4.96
CA GLY A 166 -7.91 2.82 6.19
C GLY A 166 -7.01 4.03 6.42
N TYR A 167 -5.75 3.98 5.99
CA TYR A 167 -4.77 5.05 6.27
C TYR A 167 -3.99 5.42 5.02
N PRO A 168 -3.45 6.67 4.97
CA PRO A 168 -2.73 7.16 3.79
C PRO A 168 -1.40 6.45 3.55
N TYR A 169 -0.76 5.92 4.62
CA TYR A 169 0.51 5.22 4.47
C TYR A 169 0.51 3.90 5.24
N LEU A 170 1.15 2.91 4.66
CA LEU A 170 1.61 1.70 5.33
C LEU A 170 3.14 1.72 5.35
N LEU A 171 3.72 1.67 6.54
CA LEU A 171 5.14 1.52 6.80
C LEU A 171 5.45 0.05 7.09
N ALA A 172 6.54 -0.47 6.53
CA ALA A 172 7.11 -1.77 6.88
C ALA A 172 8.64 -1.67 6.95
N THR A 173 9.29 -2.64 7.60
CA THR A 173 10.75 -2.71 7.67
C THR A 173 11.27 -3.94 6.93
N GLU A 174 12.45 -3.85 6.33
CA GLU A 174 13.11 -4.98 5.69
C GLU A 174 13.44 -6.08 6.70
N GLU A 175 13.83 -5.68 7.92
CA GLU A 175 14.17 -6.60 9.00
C GLU A 175 12.96 -7.38 9.51
N SER A 176 11.77 -6.76 9.54
CA SER A 176 10.52 -7.47 9.87
C SER A 176 10.18 -8.50 8.81
N LEU A 177 10.40 -8.17 7.53
CA LEU A 177 10.23 -9.14 6.45
C LEU A 177 11.27 -10.26 6.51
N ALA A 178 12.53 -9.92 6.78
CA ALA A 178 13.60 -10.91 6.92
C ALA A 178 13.31 -11.88 8.08
N LYS A 179 12.85 -11.37 9.23
CA LYS A 179 12.43 -12.20 10.38
C LYS A 179 11.28 -13.14 10.02
N LEU A 180 10.30 -12.67 9.28
CA LEU A 180 9.19 -13.51 8.80
C LEU A 180 9.72 -14.58 7.85
N ASN A 181 10.49 -14.18 6.83
CA ASN A 181 11.01 -15.09 5.81
C ASN A 181 11.93 -16.18 6.36
N ALA A 182 12.65 -15.89 7.46
CA ALA A 182 13.45 -16.91 8.15
C ALA A 182 12.61 -18.04 8.79
N GLN A 183 11.28 -17.87 8.87
CA GLN A 183 10.34 -18.84 9.44
C GLN A 183 9.45 -19.50 8.36
N LEU A 184 9.56 -19.04 7.11
CA LEU A 184 8.80 -19.57 5.98
C LEU A 184 9.64 -20.59 5.21
N GLU A 185 9.00 -21.64 4.72
CA GLU A 185 9.62 -22.58 3.78
C GLU A 185 9.98 -21.90 2.46
N GLU A 186 9.07 -21.06 1.94
CA GLU A 186 9.27 -20.23 0.77
C GLU A 186 9.18 -18.75 1.16
N PRO A 187 10.27 -17.99 1.04
CA PRO A 187 10.26 -16.55 1.32
C PRO A 187 9.27 -15.80 0.46
N VAL A 188 8.61 -14.79 1.04
CA VAL A 188 7.69 -13.90 0.32
C VAL A 188 8.30 -12.52 0.12
N PRO A 189 8.04 -11.86 -1.02
CA PRO A 189 8.52 -10.50 -1.26
C PRO A 189 7.68 -9.45 -0.50
N MET A 190 8.26 -8.25 -0.31
CA MET A 190 7.61 -7.12 0.38
C MET A 190 6.28 -6.72 -0.26
N ASN A 191 6.14 -6.89 -1.58
CA ASN A 191 4.92 -6.52 -2.32
C ASN A 191 3.66 -7.28 -1.87
N ARG A 192 3.78 -8.43 -1.16
CA ARG A 192 2.66 -9.13 -0.52
C ARG A 192 1.94 -8.25 0.50
N PHE A 193 2.68 -7.38 1.16
CA PHE A 193 2.17 -6.49 2.21
C PHE A 193 1.76 -5.12 1.69
N ARG A 194 2.18 -4.75 0.47
CA ARG A 194 1.79 -3.52 -0.22
C ARG A 194 2.07 -2.23 0.57
N PRO A 195 3.27 -2.08 1.17
CA PRO A 195 3.61 -0.87 1.90
C PRO A 195 3.80 0.32 0.95
N ASN A 196 3.62 1.55 1.48
CA ASN A 196 4.00 2.78 0.81
C ASN A 196 5.45 3.15 1.12
N LEU A 197 5.87 2.92 2.37
CA LEU A 197 7.18 3.25 2.90
C LEU A 197 7.84 1.97 3.41
N VAL A 198 9.04 1.69 2.93
CA VAL A 198 9.88 0.62 3.44
C VAL A 198 11.13 1.25 4.01
N VAL A 199 11.51 0.84 5.21
CA VAL A 199 12.73 1.32 5.87
C VAL A 199 13.66 0.17 6.18
N SER A 200 14.97 0.46 6.27
CA SER A 200 16.02 -0.47 6.65
C SER A 200 16.88 0.10 7.78
N GLY A 201 17.64 -0.75 8.45
CA GLY A 201 18.51 -0.38 9.57
C GLY A 201 17.81 -0.39 10.94
N ALA A 202 16.55 -0.75 11.02
CA ALA A 202 15.80 -0.92 12.26
C ALA A 202 15.94 -2.35 12.81
N LEU A 203 15.58 -2.56 14.07
CA LEU A 203 15.37 -3.90 14.58
C LEU A 203 14.06 -4.47 14.01
N ALA A 204 14.02 -5.78 13.79
CA ALA A 204 12.79 -6.44 13.36
C ALA A 204 11.67 -6.18 14.37
N ASP A 205 10.49 -5.84 13.86
CA ASP A 205 9.27 -5.53 14.63
C ASP A 205 9.30 -4.15 15.34
N ALA A 206 10.39 -3.40 15.25
CA ALA A 206 10.53 -2.12 15.96
C ALA A 206 9.48 -1.08 15.50
N GLU A 207 9.09 -1.14 14.22
CA GLU A 207 8.08 -0.22 13.66
C GLU A 207 6.74 -0.26 14.40
N LEU A 208 6.43 -1.35 15.09
CA LEU A 208 5.19 -1.48 15.86
C LEU A 208 5.19 -0.67 17.16
N SER A 209 6.36 -0.29 17.66
CA SER A 209 6.53 0.50 18.88
C SER A 209 6.75 2.00 18.60
N TRP A 210 6.95 2.39 17.36
CA TRP A 210 7.18 3.79 17.02
C TRP A 210 5.92 4.61 17.21
N ALA A 211 5.96 5.63 18.06
CA ALA A 211 4.85 6.56 18.24
C ALA A 211 4.84 7.61 17.12
N GLY A 212 6.01 8.12 16.76
CA GLY A 212 6.23 9.05 15.66
C GLY A 212 7.68 8.98 15.18
N PHE A 213 7.89 9.48 13.97
CA PHE A 213 9.21 9.56 13.35
C PHE A 213 9.20 10.67 12.28
N SER A 214 10.37 11.04 11.80
CA SER A 214 10.50 11.93 10.64
C SER A 214 11.30 11.26 9.53
N ILE A 215 10.97 11.61 8.27
CA ILE A 215 11.74 11.26 7.08
C ILE A 215 12.11 12.56 6.40
N ALA A 216 13.40 12.83 6.18
CA ALA A 216 13.89 14.12 5.66
C ALA A 216 13.32 15.33 6.44
N GLY A 217 13.17 15.21 7.77
CA GLY A 217 12.57 16.23 8.62
C GLY A 217 11.04 16.36 8.51
N GLN A 218 10.38 15.62 7.63
CA GLN A 218 8.92 15.58 7.52
C GLN A 218 8.32 14.68 8.61
N PRO A 219 7.38 15.18 9.46
CA PRO A 219 6.86 14.41 10.58
C PRO A 219 5.81 13.39 10.15
N PHE A 220 5.93 12.17 10.65
CA PHE A 220 4.96 11.09 10.52
C PHE A 220 4.52 10.60 11.89
N ARG A 221 3.29 10.14 11.98
CA ARG A 221 2.72 9.57 13.20
C ARG A 221 2.24 8.15 12.95
N SER A 222 2.72 7.23 13.75
CA SER A 222 2.17 5.87 13.81
C SER A 222 0.82 5.89 14.52
N VAL A 223 -0.15 5.18 13.97
CA VAL A 223 -1.51 5.14 14.52
C VAL A 223 -1.77 3.78 15.16
N ARG A 224 -1.59 2.72 14.40
CA ARG A 224 -1.78 1.33 14.87
C ARG A 224 -1.15 0.33 13.92
N GLY A 225 -0.83 -0.86 14.43
CA GLY A 225 -0.39 -1.98 13.61
C GLY A 225 -1.40 -2.29 12.48
N CYS A 226 -0.90 -2.61 11.30
CA CYS A 226 -1.74 -2.94 10.17
C CYS A 226 -2.20 -4.39 10.24
N GLY A 227 -3.51 -4.60 10.41
CA GLY A 227 -4.14 -5.93 10.34
C GLY A 227 -4.07 -6.49 8.94
N ARG A 228 -3.53 -7.70 8.79
CA ARG A 228 -3.35 -8.35 7.50
C ARG A 228 -4.51 -9.28 7.19
N CYS A 229 -4.81 -9.41 5.90
CA CYS A 229 -5.88 -10.25 5.40
C CYS A 229 -5.36 -11.22 4.34
N ILE A 230 -6.25 -12.04 3.81
CA ILE A 230 -5.96 -13.07 2.82
C ILE A 230 -5.18 -12.58 1.58
N VAL A 231 -5.25 -11.29 1.22
CA VAL A 231 -4.50 -10.73 0.09
C VAL A 231 -2.99 -10.97 0.20
N THR A 232 -2.45 -11.04 1.43
CA THR A 232 -1.02 -11.33 1.62
C THR A 232 -0.63 -12.76 1.24
N THR A 233 -1.59 -13.69 1.17
CA THR A 233 -1.37 -15.07 0.74
C THR A 233 -1.40 -15.24 -0.79
N ILE A 234 -1.81 -14.19 -1.53
CA ILE A 234 -1.93 -14.24 -2.99
C ILE A 234 -0.59 -13.85 -3.62
N ASP A 235 -0.07 -14.70 -4.47
CA ASP A 235 1.12 -14.38 -5.26
C ASP A 235 0.81 -13.31 -6.30
N GLN A 236 1.56 -12.20 -6.26
CA GLN A 236 1.29 -11.04 -7.11
C GLN A 236 1.74 -11.22 -8.58
N ALA A 237 2.47 -12.29 -8.89
CA ALA A 237 2.87 -12.63 -10.25
C ALA A 237 1.92 -13.65 -10.90
N THR A 238 1.38 -14.57 -10.12
CA THR A 238 0.59 -15.71 -10.61
C THR A 238 -0.87 -15.68 -10.21
N ALA A 239 -1.26 -14.79 -9.29
CA ALA A 239 -2.58 -14.73 -8.63
C ALA A 239 -2.93 -16.00 -7.83
N GLN A 240 -2.00 -16.93 -7.67
CA GLN A 240 -2.24 -18.14 -6.88
C GLN A 240 -2.24 -17.80 -5.39
N GLN A 241 -3.24 -18.29 -4.70
CA GLN A 241 -3.29 -18.22 -3.24
C GLN A 241 -2.49 -19.37 -2.65
N ASN A 242 -1.65 -19.06 -1.66
CA ASN A 242 -0.89 -20.09 -0.94
C ASN A 242 -1.86 -21.03 -0.18
N PRO A 243 -1.88 -22.35 -0.48
CA PRO A 243 -2.85 -23.29 0.08
C PRO A 243 -2.66 -23.51 1.58
N ALA A 244 -1.45 -23.29 2.11
CA ALA A 244 -1.15 -23.37 3.53
C ALA A 244 -1.52 -22.09 4.30
N GLY A 245 -1.98 -21.05 3.60
CA GLY A 245 -2.32 -19.76 4.20
C GLY A 245 -1.12 -18.90 4.59
N GLU A 246 0.07 -19.21 4.05
CA GLU A 246 1.25 -18.37 4.29
C GLU A 246 1.19 -17.04 3.51
N PRO A 247 1.76 -15.97 4.06
CA PRO A 247 2.50 -15.84 5.34
C PRO A 247 1.63 -15.59 6.57
N LEU A 248 0.29 -15.54 6.44
CA LEU A 248 -0.61 -15.22 7.56
C LEU A 248 -0.54 -16.26 8.69
N ARG A 249 -0.41 -17.55 8.36
CA ARG A 249 -0.32 -18.62 9.33
C ARG A 249 0.91 -18.45 10.23
N THR A 250 2.07 -18.23 9.63
CA THR A 250 3.32 -18.00 10.38
C THR A 250 3.24 -16.70 11.19
N LEU A 251 2.78 -15.58 10.60
CA LEU A 251 2.59 -14.34 11.35
C LEU A 251 1.66 -14.49 12.56
N ALA A 252 0.61 -15.32 12.45
CA ALA A 252 -0.34 -15.54 13.52
C ALA A 252 0.27 -16.23 14.75
N THR A 253 1.44 -16.86 14.62
CA THR A 253 2.12 -17.52 15.75
C THR A 253 2.78 -16.53 16.71
N TYR A 254 3.17 -15.34 16.24
CA TYR A 254 3.91 -14.35 17.05
C TYR A 254 3.43 -12.89 16.91
N ARG A 255 2.55 -12.59 15.93
CA ARG A 255 2.02 -11.23 15.67
C ARG A 255 0.50 -11.18 15.60
N LYS A 256 -0.18 -11.73 16.61
CA LYS A 256 -1.64 -11.78 16.66
C LYS A 256 -2.21 -11.19 17.95
N PRO A 257 -1.98 -9.90 18.26
CA PRO A 257 -2.70 -9.26 19.35
C PRO A 257 -4.19 -9.13 18.95
N ASP A 258 -5.10 -9.26 19.90
CA ASP A 258 -6.53 -9.00 19.75
C ASP A 258 -7.19 -9.63 18.52
N ARG A 259 -6.80 -10.86 18.17
CA ARG A 259 -7.28 -11.65 17.02
C ARG A 259 -6.92 -11.09 15.64
N LYS A 260 -6.12 -10.02 15.53
CA LYS A 260 -5.65 -9.46 14.26
C LYS A 260 -4.20 -9.86 14.03
N VAL A 261 -3.92 -10.47 12.89
CA VAL A 261 -2.53 -10.74 12.46
C VAL A 261 -1.94 -9.44 11.95
N LEU A 262 -0.83 -8.98 12.53
CA LEU A 262 -0.22 -7.70 12.21
C LEU A 262 1.05 -7.85 11.37
N PHE A 263 1.25 -6.92 10.42
CA PHE A 263 2.53 -6.69 9.76
C PHE A 263 2.58 -5.25 9.25
N GLY A 264 3.61 -4.50 9.66
CA GLY A 264 3.76 -3.08 9.36
C GLY A 264 2.81 -2.19 10.17
N GLN A 265 2.91 -0.90 9.97
CA GLN A 265 2.25 0.15 10.75
C GLN A 265 1.45 1.08 9.86
N ASN A 266 0.20 1.34 10.23
CA ASN A 266 -0.59 2.41 9.63
C ASN A 266 -0.09 3.76 10.12
N VAL A 267 0.12 4.68 9.20
CA VAL A 267 0.79 5.96 9.47
C VAL A 267 0.01 7.11 8.83
N THR A 268 -0.03 8.23 9.53
CA THR A 268 -0.42 9.52 8.98
C THR A 268 0.82 10.39 8.78
N GLY A 269 0.77 11.33 7.85
CA GLY A 269 1.91 12.19 7.51
C GLY A 269 1.50 13.62 7.19
N PRO A 270 2.44 14.46 6.80
CA PRO A 270 2.19 15.86 6.49
C PRO A 270 1.35 16.01 5.21
N ALA A 271 0.70 17.18 5.08
CA ALA A 271 -0.17 17.50 3.95
C ALA A 271 0.61 17.89 2.67
N SER A 272 1.91 18.14 2.79
CA SER A 272 2.79 18.51 1.69
C SER A 272 4.24 18.20 2.05
N GLY A 273 5.09 18.12 1.05
CA GLY A 273 6.52 17.84 1.20
C GLY A 273 6.99 16.84 0.15
N ARG A 274 8.24 16.42 0.27
CA ARG A 274 8.87 15.45 -0.62
C ARG A 274 9.78 14.54 0.21
N ILE A 275 9.85 13.28 -0.14
CA ILE A 275 10.76 12.28 0.41
C ILE A 275 11.42 11.51 -0.72
N GLU A 276 12.65 11.01 -0.47
CA GLU A 276 13.44 10.26 -1.44
C GLU A 276 14.00 8.98 -0.81
N VAL A 277 14.21 7.95 -1.63
CA VAL A 277 14.92 6.75 -1.19
C VAL A 277 16.33 7.13 -0.75
N GLY A 278 16.75 6.66 0.43
CA GLY A 278 17.99 7.04 1.08
C GLY A 278 17.84 8.10 2.18
N ASP A 279 16.69 8.77 2.29
CA ASP A 279 16.42 9.74 3.35
C ASP A 279 16.55 9.10 4.73
N ALA A 280 17.16 9.86 5.66
CA ALA A 280 17.27 9.44 7.04
C ALA A 280 15.91 9.41 7.72
N VAL A 281 15.69 8.35 8.50
CA VAL A 281 14.51 8.18 9.37
C VAL A 281 14.95 8.41 10.82
N VAL A 282 14.37 9.41 11.47
CA VAL A 282 14.67 9.77 12.85
C VAL A 282 13.44 9.50 13.72
N LEU A 283 13.62 8.68 14.76
CA LEU A 283 12.56 8.35 15.71
C LEU A 283 12.32 9.54 16.65
N GLY A 284 11.04 9.82 16.97
CA GLY A 284 10.62 10.87 17.87
C GLY A 284 10.50 10.40 19.32
#